data_997bc6f2f6fea34ea881bb2a8bf80200
#
_entry.id   997bc6f2f6fea34ea881bb2a8bf80200
#
_cell.length_a   1.000
_cell.length_b   1.000
_cell.length_c   1.000
_cell.angle_alpha   90.00
_cell.angle_beta   90.00
_cell.angle_gamma   90.00
#
_symmetry.space_group_name_H-M   'P 1'
#
loop_
_entity.id
_entity.type
_entity.pdbx_description
1 polymer ?
#
loop_
_entity_poly.entity_id
_entity_poly.type
_entity_poly.pdbx_seq_one_letter_code
_entity_poly.pdbx_strand_id
1 'polypeptide(L)'
;MDNAESTLKTKLKQLQRAEEKADQALKGEKQSAIKRQLTNLKELFAEVDSARRTVEALKIEAKFNDGDISDWNDAITEKMEEADGHIENLE
;
A
#
# COMPACT_ATOMS: atom_id res chain seq x y z
N MET A 1 8.65 17.91 0.89
CA MET A 1 8.64 16.65 1.66
C MET A 1 7.28 16.34 2.26
N ASP A 2 6.65 17.30 2.92
CA ASP A 2 5.36 17.10 3.59
C ASP A 2 4.27 16.59 2.63
N ASN A 3 4.25 17.11 1.40
CA ASN A 3 3.27 16.69 0.40
C ASN A 3 3.45 15.23 0.00
N ALA A 4 4.69 14.77 -0.15
CA ALA A 4 4.98 13.39 -0.53
C ALA A 4 4.61 12.42 0.61
N GLU A 5 4.92 12.78 1.85
CA GLU A 5 4.54 11.97 3.02
C GLU A 5 3.02 11.92 3.20
N SER A 6 2.35 13.05 3.00
CA SER A 6 0.89 13.13 3.07
C SER A 6 0.25 12.27 2.00
N THR A 7 0.79 12.30 0.77
CA THR A 7 0.33 11.44 -0.32
C THR A 7 0.48 9.97 0.03
N LEU A 8 1.63 9.58 0.58
CA LEU A 8 1.88 8.20 1.00
C LEU A 8 0.88 7.75 2.06
N LYS A 9 0.63 8.57 3.08
CA LYS A 9 -0.35 8.26 4.12
C LYS A 9 -1.74 8.07 3.56
N THR A 10 -2.14 8.92 2.62
CA THR A 10 -3.44 8.82 1.95
C THR A 10 -3.55 7.53 1.16
N LYS A 11 -2.50 7.19 0.40
CA LYS A 11 -2.46 5.96 -0.38
C LYS A 11 -2.52 4.72 0.50
N LEU A 12 -1.84 4.73 1.64
CA LEU A 12 -1.89 3.62 2.61
C LEU A 12 -3.29 3.43 3.17
N LYS A 13 -3.99 4.53 3.48
CA LYS A 13 -5.38 4.44 3.95
C LYS A 13 -6.31 3.91 2.87
N GLN A 14 -6.12 4.34 1.64
CA GLN A 14 -6.90 3.83 0.50
C GLN A 14 -6.67 2.32 0.32
N LEU A 15 -5.42 1.89 0.46
CA LEU A 15 -5.06 0.48 0.38
C LEU A 15 -5.75 -0.32 1.49
N GLN A 16 -5.73 0.17 2.72
CA GLN A 16 -6.41 -0.45 3.86
C GLN A 16 -7.91 -0.62 3.62
N ARG A 17 -8.55 0.43 3.12
CA ARG A 17 -9.98 0.39 2.79
C ARG A 17 -10.28 -0.60 1.67
N ALA A 18 -9.39 -0.69 0.70
CA ALA A 18 -9.52 -1.65 -0.40
C ALA A 18 -9.41 -3.09 0.12
N GLU A 19 -8.53 -3.34 1.11
CA GLU A 19 -8.42 -4.64 1.77
C GLU A 19 -9.74 -5.06 2.43
N GLU A 20 -10.39 -4.13 3.14
CA GLU A 20 -11.67 -4.37 3.79
C GLU A 20 -12.75 -4.71 2.75
N LYS A 21 -12.78 -3.97 1.65
CA LYS A 21 -13.74 -4.24 0.55
C LYS A 21 -13.46 -5.58 -0.11
N ALA A 22 -12.20 -5.95 -0.24
CA ALA A 22 -11.81 -7.24 -0.79
C ALA A 22 -12.32 -8.38 0.08
N ASP A 23 -12.19 -8.28 1.41
CA ASP A 23 -12.70 -9.26 2.34
C ASP A 23 -14.22 -9.41 2.22
N GLN A 24 -14.94 -8.29 2.09
CA GLN A 24 -16.38 -8.27 1.90
C GLN A 24 -16.77 -8.96 0.59
N ALA A 25 -16.02 -8.71 -0.49
CA ALA A 25 -16.26 -9.32 -1.79
C ALA A 25 -16.09 -10.84 -1.73
N LEU A 26 -15.05 -11.32 -1.01
CA LEU A 26 -14.83 -12.76 -0.81
C LEU A 26 -16.00 -13.39 -0.06
N LYS A 27 -16.50 -12.74 0.97
CA LYS A 27 -17.65 -13.24 1.75
C LYS A 27 -18.91 -13.30 0.91
N GLY A 28 -19.06 -12.36 -0.02
CA GLY A 28 -20.20 -12.31 -0.92
C GLY A 28 -20.16 -13.31 -2.07
N GLU A 29 -18.99 -13.90 -2.34
CA GLU A 29 -18.75 -14.92 -3.37
C GLU A 29 -19.13 -14.50 -4.80
N LYS A 30 -19.20 -13.21 -5.09
CA LYS A 30 -19.48 -12.72 -6.44
C LYS A 30 -18.16 -12.52 -7.18
N GLN A 31 -17.94 -13.33 -8.22
CA GLN A 31 -16.69 -13.30 -9.00
C GLN A 31 -16.39 -11.94 -9.62
N SER A 32 -17.41 -11.25 -10.14
CA SER A 32 -17.21 -9.93 -10.73
C SER A 32 -16.73 -8.91 -9.70
N ALA A 33 -17.28 -8.96 -8.48
CA ALA A 33 -16.87 -8.09 -7.38
C ALA A 33 -15.44 -8.42 -6.94
N ILE A 34 -15.12 -9.72 -6.86
CA ILE A 34 -13.78 -10.19 -6.48
C ILE A 34 -12.74 -9.68 -7.48
N LYS A 35 -13.00 -9.85 -8.77
CA LYS A 35 -12.10 -9.38 -9.83
C LYS A 35 -11.88 -7.86 -9.77
N ARG A 36 -12.96 -7.12 -9.51
CA ARG A 36 -12.89 -5.66 -9.42
C ARG A 36 -12.01 -5.24 -8.23
N GLN A 37 -12.20 -5.88 -7.09
CA GLN A 37 -11.42 -5.57 -5.90
C GLN A 37 -9.95 -5.98 -6.08
N LEU A 38 -9.69 -7.10 -6.75
CA LEU A 38 -8.34 -7.53 -7.06
C LEU A 38 -7.61 -6.49 -7.91
N THR A 39 -8.25 -6.01 -8.97
CA THR A 39 -7.67 -4.97 -9.82
C THR A 39 -7.39 -3.70 -9.03
N ASN A 40 -8.36 -3.28 -8.21
CA ASN A 40 -8.22 -2.08 -7.38
C ASN A 40 -7.07 -2.21 -6.39
N LEU A 41 -6.95 -3.37 -5.72
CA LEU A 41 -5.85 -3.63 -4.78
C LEU A 41 -4.49 -3.58 -5.46
N LYS A 42 -4.36 -4.19 -6.63
CA LYS A 42 -3.10 -4.18 -7.38
C LYS A 42 -2.70 -2.77 -7.80
N GLU A 43 -3.67 -1.97 -8.23
CA GLU A 43 -3.42 -0.57 -8.61
C GLU A 43 -2.96 0.25 -7.40
N LEU A 44 -3.68 0.14 -6.29
CA LEU A 44 -3.34 0.87 -5.06
C LEU A 44 -2.00 0.42 -4.49
N PHE A 45 -1.71 -0.88 -4.55
CA PHE A 45 -0.42 -1.42 -4.13
C PHE A 45 0.72 -0.76 -4.92
N ALA A 46 0.58 -0.67 -6.25
CA ALA A 46 1.57 -0.02 -7.10
C ALA A 46 1.70 1.47 -6.79
N GLU A 47 0.59 2.16 -6.50
CA GLU A 47 0.60 3.57 -6.14
C GLU A 47 1.31 3.80 -4.80
N VAL A 48 1.08 2.93 -3.82
CA VAL A 48 1.77 2.98 -2.52
C VAL A 48 3.27 2.78 -2.72
N ASP A 49 3.66 1.80 -3.53
CA ASP A 49 5.08 1.55 -3.79
C ASP A 49 5.76 2.75 -4.45
N SER A 50 5.09 3.36 -5.41
CA SER A 50 5.61 4.56 -6.09
C SER A 50 5.75 5.73 -5.10
N ALA A 51 4.74 5.96 -4.26
CA ALA A 51 4.78 7.02 -3.24
C ALA A 51 5.89 6.75 -2.22
N ARG A 52 6.05 5.49 -1.80
CA ARG A 52 7.12 5.09 -0.88
C ARG A 52 8.49 5.43 -1.44
N ARG A 53 8.72 5.09 -2.70
CA ARG A 53 10.01 5.37 -3.36
C ARG A 53 10.29 6.86 -3.43
N THR A 54 9.27 7.67 -3.69
CA THR A 54 9.40 9.12 -3.73
C THR A 54 9.81 9.67 -2.36
N VAL A 55 9.15 9.23 -1.29
CA VAL A 55 9.47 9.68 0.07
C VAL A 55 10.87 9.20 0.48
N GLU A 56 11.22 7.96 0.13
CA GLU A 56 12.55 7.41 0.41
C GLU A 56 13.65 8.26 -0.24
N ALA A 57 13.48 8.62 -1.51
CA ALA A 57 14.43 9.45 -2.23
C ALA A 57 14.60 10.82 -1.56
N LEU A 58 13.49 11.42 -1.12
CA LEU A 58 13.53 12.71 -0.42
C LEU A 58 14.26 12.61 0.93
N LYS A 59 14.08 11.51 1.65
CA LYS A 59 14.77 11.27 2.92
C LYS A 59 16.27 11.09 2.71
N ILE A 60 16.67 10.39 1.65
CA ILE A 60 18.07 10.21 1.28
C ILE A 60 18.70 11.56 0.94
N GLU A 61 18.02 12.37 0.12
CA GLU A 61 18.48 13.70 -0.26
C GLU A 61 18.61 14.63 0.96
N ALA A 62 17.71 14.50 1.94
CA ALA A 62 17.73 15.28 3.16
C ALA A 62 18.75 14.74 4.18
N LYS A 63 19.47 13.68 3.82
CA LYS A 63 20.53 13.06 4.64
C LYS A 63 20.01 12.51 5.98
N PHE A 64 18.84 11.90 5.95
CA PHE A 64 18.32 11.19 7.11
C PHE A 64 19.25 10.01 7.42
N ASN A 65 19.29 9.61 8.69
CA ASN A 65 20.05 8.46 9.14
C ASN A 65 19.55 7.19 8.43
N ASP A 66 20.48 6.35 7.95
CA ASP A 66 20.13 5.11 7.25
C ASP A 66 19.28 4.18 8.12
N GLY A 67 19.53 4.11 9.41
CA GLY A 67 18.74 3.33 10.35
C GLY A 67 17.30 3.81 10.44
N ASP A 68 17.09 5.13 10.47
CA ASP A 68 15.75 5.73 10.51
C ASP A 68 14.99 5.46 9.21
N ILE A 69 15.69 5.54 8.07
CA ILE A 69 15.07 5.26 6.76
C ILE A 69 14.68 3.79 6.69
N SER A 70 15.54 2.90 7.17
CA SER A 70 15.29 1.46 7.18
C SER A 70 14.07 1.12 8.05
N ASP A 71 13.99 1.67 9.26
CA ASP A 71 12.85 1.46 10.16
C ASP A 71 11.55 1.96 9.56
N TRP A 72 11.58 3.14 8.97
CA TRP A 72 10.42 3.72 8.29
C TRP A 72 9.99 2.82 7.12
N ASN A 73 10.94 2.37 6.31
CA ASN A 73 10.68 1.52 5.15
C ASN A 73 10.07 0.17 5.58
N ASP A 74 10.60 -0.42 6.66
CA ASP A 74 10.10 -1.69 7.18
C ASP A 74 8.63 -1.58 7.62
N ALA A 75 8.26 -0.47 8.27
CA ALA A 75 6.89 -0.24 8.70
C ALA A 75 5.93 -0.16 7.50
N ILE A 76 6.36 0.48 6.41
CA ILE A 76 5.56 0.58 5.19
C ILE A 76 5.49 -0.80 4.51
N THR A 77 6.60 -1.52 4.45
CA THR A 77 6.69 -2.85 3.84
C THR A 77 5.75 -3.84 4.53
N GLU A 78 5.64 -3.79 5.87
CA GLU A 78 4.69 -4.64 6.60
C GLU A 78 3.25 -4.43 6.13
N LYS A 79 2.85 -3.18 5.94
CA LYS A 79 1.51 -2.85 5.46
C LYS A 79 1.30 -3.33 4.02
N MET A 80 2.34 -3.24 3.19
CA MET A 80 2.29 -3.72 1.82
C MET A 80 2.20 -5.25 1.77
N GLU A 81 2.89 -5.95 2.67
CA GLU A 81 2.82 -7.41 2.77
C GLU A 81 1.41 -7.88 3.17
N GLU A 82 0.73 -7.15 4.06
CA GLU A 82 -0.65 -7.43 4.41
C GLU A 82 -1.55 -7.32 3.18
N ALA A 83 -1.37 -6.26 2.39
CA ALA A 83 -2.13 -6.07 1.15
C ALA A 83 -1.83 -7.17 0.14
N ASP A 84 -0.57 -7.59 0.03
CA ASP A 84 -0.18 -8.68 -0.86
C ASP A 84 -0.87 -9.99 -0.47
N GLY A 85 -1.01 -10.25 0.84
CA GLY A 85 -1.77 -11.39 1.35
C GLY A 85 -3.22 -11.38 0.89
N HIS A 86 -3.87 -10.21 0.91
CA HIS A 86 -5.24 -10.06 0.40
C HIS A 86 -5.30 -10.27 -1.11
N ILE A 87 -4.31 -9.78 -1.85
CA ILE A 87 -4.23 -10.00 -3.30
C ILE A 87 -4.15 -11.50 -3.60
N GLU A 88 -3.30 -12.22 -2.90
CA GLU A 88 -3.17 -13.68 -3.07
C GLU A 88 -4.48 -14.40 -2.77
N ASN A 89 -5.20 -13.98 -1.74
CA ASN A 89 -6.48 -14.58 -1.37
C ASN A 89 -7.56 -14.38 -2.46
N LEU A 90 -7.47 -13.28 -3.21
CA LEU A 90 -8.42 -13.00 -4.28
C LEU A 90 -8.08 -13.74 -5.59
N GLU A 91 -6.83 -14.11 -5.75
CA GLU A 91 -6.39 -14.88 -6.91
C GLU A 91 -6.76 -16.35 -6.75
#